data_fcfd8be709e348d558f7a25d894ea390
#
_entry.id   fcfd8be709e348d558f7a25d894ea390
#
_cell.length_a   1.000
_cell.length_b   1.000
_cell.length_c   1.000
_cell.angle_alpha   90.00
_cell.angle_beta   90.00
_cell.angle_gamma   90.00
#
_symmetry.space_group_name_H-M   'P 1'
#
loop_
_entity.id
_entity.type
_entity.pdbx_description
1 polymer ?
#
loop_
_entity_poly.entity_id
_entity_poly.type
_entity_poly.pdbx_seq_one_letter_code
_entity_poly.pdbx_strand_id
1 'polypeptide(L)'
;MENKNIGIIAGYGEFPLIYIDELKSAGYSVKVCAIEEEADNSLADRADKIIYISVGQLGKLVNFFKSEDVSEVIMAGKVRKTLMFKKVKPDIKAITLFLSLKDKKDDTILNAICKFLEKEEITIVPQTKYISSVFLPSGVASKRSPKKKEKEDIEFGKNAAMLIAGADIGQTAVVKDKSVMALEAIEGTDEAIIRGGKLANGGAVVVKVNKPNQDLRFDIPAVGLDTLESIISVKATCLAFERNTIVIRKDEFIKKADSEDIAVYVF
;
A
#
# COMPACT_ATOMS: atom_id res chain seq x y z
N MET A 1 28.38 -15.51 6.63
CA MET A 1 27.53 -15.33 5.44
C MET A 1 26.30 -14.56 5.90
N GLU A 2 25.97 -13.44 5.27
CA GLU A 2 24.70 -12.76 5.57
C GLU A 2 23.55 -13.72 5.34
N ASN A 3 22.63 -13.77 6.30
CA ASN A 3 21.39 -14.54 6.15
C ASN A 3 20.58 -13.95 5.00
N LYS A 4 20.44 -14.70 3.90
CA LYS A 4 19.71 -14.26 2.70
C LYS A 4 18.24 -14.64 2.71
N ASN A 5 17.73 -15.17 3.81
CA ASN A 5 16.32 -15.57 3.93
C ASN A 5 15.48 -14.36 4.34
N ILE A 6 14.48 -14.02 3.52
CA ILE A 6 13.51 -12.96 3.82
C ILE A 6 12.12 -13.57 3.86
N GLY A 7 11.35 -13.21 4.89
CA GLY A 7 9.96 -13.62 5.05
C GLY A 7 8.99 -12.64 4.41
N ILE A 8 7.89 -13.15 3.89
CA ILE A 8 6.73 -12.33 3.48
C ILE A 8 5.48 -12.87 4.17
N ILE A 9 4.75 -12.00 4.86
CA ILE A 9 3.37 -12.25 5.27
C ILE A 9 2.51 -11.71 4.13
N ALA A 10 1.87 -12.63 3.38
CA ALA A 10 1.17 -12.29 2.15
C ALA A 10 -0.35 -12.25 2.34
N GLY A 11 -0.95 -11.11 2.05
CA GLY A 11 -2.39 -10.90 1.93
C GLY A 11 -2.85 -10.82 0.49
N TYR A 12 -4.00 -10.16 0.28
CA TYR A 12 -4.64 -9.97 -1.02
C TYR A 12 -3.92 -8.95 -1.89
N GLY A 13 -3.92 -9.18 -3.20
CA GLY A 13 -3.44 -8.27 -4.24
C GLY A 13 -2.10 -8.69 -4.84
N GLU A 14 -1.63 -7.91 -5.81
CA GLU A 14 -0.41 -8.21 -6.58
C GLU A 14 0.90 -7.92 -5.81
N PHE A 15 0.80 -7.17 -4.73
CA PHE A 15 1.96 -6.68 -4.00
C PHE A 15 2.89 -7.80 -3.49
N PRO A 16 2.36 -8.89 -2.91
CA PRO A 16 3.20 -10.02 -2.53
C PRO A 16 4.01 -10.61 -3.69
N LEU A 17 3.41 -10.69 -4.89
CA LEU A 17 4.09 -11.21 -6.09
C LEU A 17 5.25 -10.30 -6.51
N ILE A 18 5.03 -8.99 -6.52
CA ILE A 18 6.06 -7.99 -6.84
C ILE A 18 7.24 -8.11 -5.86
N TYR A 19 6.96 -8.27 -4.55
CA TYR A 19 8.01 -8.45 -3.56
C TYR A 19 8.82 -9.71 -3.76
N ILE A 20 8.18 -10.84 -4.07
CA ILE A 20 8.88 -12.10 -4.34
C ILE A 20 9.85 -11.92 -5.51
N ASP A 21 9.37 -11.35 -6.63
CA ASP A 21 10.16 -11.17 -7.84
C ASP A 21 11.37 -10.24 -7.60
N GLU A 22 11.17 -9.12 -6.92
CA GLU A 22 12.24 -8.17 -6.58
C GLU A 22 13.30 -8.77 -5.64
N LEU A 23 12.86 -9.42 -4.57
CA LEU A 23 13.75 -10.06 -3.61
C LEU A 23 14.57 -11.18 -4.25
N LYS A 24 13.94 -12.02 -5.08
CA LYS A 24 14.65 -13.08 -5.82
C LYS A 24 15.64 -12.52 -6.82
N SER A 25 15.27 -11.45 -7.52
CA SER A 25 16.17 -10.73 -8.44
C SER A 25 17.37 -10.15 -7.70
N ALA A 26 17.21 -9.74 -6.45
CA ALA A 26 18.28 -9.28 -5.58
C ALA A 26 19.08 -10.42 -4.90
N GLY A 27 18.75 -11.69 -5.19
CA GLY A 27 19.46 -12.87 -4.70
C GLY A 27 19.05 -13.35 -3.30
N TYR A 28 17.90 -12.93 -2.79
CA TYR A 28 17.31 -13.43 -1.55
C TYR A 28 16.54 -14.74 -1.77
N SER A 29 16.52 -15.58 -0.74
CA SER A 29 15.63 -16.72 -0.64
C SER A 29 14.34 -16.30 0.07
N VAL A 30 13.20 -16.44 -0.58
CA VAL A 30 11.92 -15.86 -0.14
C VAL A 30 11.03 -16.94 0.47
N LYS A 31 10.68 -16.76 1.76
CA LYS A 31 9.82 -17.64 2.53
C LYS A 31 8.47 -16.95 2.77
N VAL A 32 7.39 -17.53 2.28
CA VAL A 32 6.07 -16.92 2.30
C VAL A 32 5.15 -17.59 3.31
N CYS A 33 4.57 -16.77 4.19
CA CYS A 33 3.45 -17.14 5.03
C CYS A 33 2.18 -16.47 4.46
N ALA A 34 1.41 -17.21 3.68
CA ALA A 34 0.23 -16.72 2.97
C ALA A 34 -1.02 -16.80 3.86
N ILE A 35 -1.82 -15.75 3.88
CA ILE A 35 -3.14 -15.75 4.53
C ILE A 35 -4.13 -16.46 3.59
N GLU A 36 -4.56 -17.66 3.99
CA GLU A 36 -5.34 -18.60 3.17
C GLU A 36 -6.59 -17.98 2.54
N GLU A 37 -7.25 -17.08 3.28
CA GLU A 37 -8.49 -16.45 2.85
C GLU A 37 -8.30 -15.25 1.89
N GLU A 38 -7.06 -14.79 1.70
CA GLU A 38 -6.74 -13.56 0.97
C GLU A 38 -5.68 -13.73 -0.11
N ALA A 39 -4.69 -14.57 0.14
CA ALA A 39 -3.51 -14.66 -0.72
C ALA A 39 -3.82 -15.38 -2.04
N ASP A 40 -3.16 -14.94 -3.10
CA ASP A 40 -3.25 -15.57 -4.41
C ASP A 40 -2.49 -16.91 -4.44
N ASN A 41 -3.08 -17.93 -5.03
CA ASN A 41 -2.47 -19.26 -5.13
C ASN A 41 -1.19 -19.27 -6.00
N SER A 42 -1.04 -18.33 -6.93
CA SER A 42 0.16 -18.20 -7.77
C SER A 42 1.44 -17.86 -7.00
N LEU A 43 1.32 -17.45 -5.73
CA LEU A 43 2.47 -17.25 -4.85
C LEU A 43 3.29 -18.54 -4.69
N ALA A 44 2.64 -19.70 -4.74
CA ALA A 44 3.32 -21.00 -4.60
C ALA A 44 4.31 -21.28 -5.72
N ASP A 45 4.05 -20.77 -6.93
CA ASP A 45 4.92 -20.97 -8.10
C ASP A 45 6.18 -20.10 -8.06
N ARG A 46 6.19 -19.07 -7.20
CA ARG A 46 7.26 -18.07 -7.15
C ARG A 46 8.10 -18.09 -5.87
N ALA A 47 7.49 -18.46 -4.74
CA ALA A 47 8.18 -18.54 -3.46
C ALA A 47 9.15 -19.73 -3.42
N ASP A 48 10.29 -19.59 -2.69
CA ASP A 48 11.17 -20.72 -2.47
C ASP A 48 10.59 -21.70 -1.44
N LYS A 49 9.78 -21.17 -0.51
CA LYS A 49 8.95 -21.99 0.40
C LYS A 49 7.71 -21.20 0.80
N ILE A 50 6.59 -21.88 0.91
CA ILE A 50 5.32 -21.28 1.26
C ILE A 50 4.54 -22.16 2.24
N ILE A 51 3.87 -21.52 3.20
CA ILE A 51 2.79 -22.12 3.98
C ILE A 51 1.54 -21.26 3.89
N TYR A 52 0.39 -21.89 4.07
CA TYR A 52 -0.89 -21.21 4.19
C TYR A 52 -1.38 -21.30 5.62
N ILE A 53 -1.80 -20.15 6.16
CA ILE A 53 -2.35 -20.05 7.51
C ILE A 53 -3.63 -19.23 7.49
N SER A 54 -4.57 -19.57 8.35
CA SER A 54 -5.72 -18.69 8.61
C SER A 54 -5.31 -17.50 9.48
N VAL A 55 -6.05 -16.39 9.34
CA VAL A 55 -5.88 -15.22 10.21
C VAL A 55 -5.96 -15.65 11.68
N GLY A 56 -4.98 -15.23 12.48
CA GLY A 56 -4.91 -15.58 13.91
C GLY A 56 -4.11 -16.83 14.25
N GLN A 57 -3.41 -17.47 13.32
CA GLN A 57 -2.50 -18.58 13.59
C GLN A 57 -1.05 -18.09 13.80
N LEU A 58 -0.84 -17.19 14.78
CA LEU A 58 0.45 -16.56 15.04
C LEU A 58 1.55 -17.55 15.44
N GLY A 59 1.20 -18.62 16.13
CA GLY A 59 2.16 -19.64 16.49
C GLY A 59 2.69 -20.41 15.30
N LYS A 60 1.84 -20.73 14.31
CA LYS A 60 2.28 -21.36 13.06
C LYS A 60 3.20 -20.44 12.26
N LEU A 61 2.86 -19.15 12.18
CA LEU A 61 3.67 -18.13 11.51
C LEU A 61 5.08 -18.06 12.12
N VAL A 62 5.17 -17.94 13.44
CA VAL A 62 6.46 -17.87 14.15
C VAL A 62 7.27 -19.15 13.92
N ASN A 63 6.66 -20.32 14.10
CA ASN A 63 7.34 -21.60 13.93
C ASN A 63 7.88 -21.77 12.50
N PHE A 64 7.11 -21.35 11.50
CA PHE A 64 7.55 -21.40 10.11
C PHE A 64 8.78 -20.51 9.88
N PHE A 65 8.72 -19.24 10.24
CA PHE A 65 9.85 -18.35 9.99
C PHE A 65 11.10 -18.75 10.79
N LYS A 66 10.95 -19.22 12.02
CA LYS A 66 12.09 -19.75 12.79
C LYS A 66 12.69 -21.03 12.17
N SER A 67 11.86 -21.93 11.65
CA SER A 67 12.34 -23.16 11.00
C SER A 67 13.06 -22.90 9.66
N GLU A 68 12.80 -21.74 9.04
CA GLU A 68 13.42 -21.30 7.79
C GLU A 68 14.56 -20.29 8.01
N ASP A 69 14.98 -20.07 9.25
CA ASP A 69 16.03 -19.12 9.62
C ASP A 69 15.76 -17.70 9.10
N VAL A 70 14.51 -17.25 9.25
CA VAL A 70 14.04 -15.92 8.84
C VAL A 70 13.98 -15.01 10.05
N SER A 71 14.74 -13.91 10.01
CA SER A 71 14.74 -12.85 11.05
C SER A 71 14.09 -11.55 10.59
N GLU A 72 13.97 -11.32 9.29
CA GLU A 72 13.33 -10.14 8.74
C GLU A 72 12.13 -10.52 7.86
N VAL A 73 11.01 -9.85 8.09
CA VAL A 73 9.73 -10.14 7.43
C VAL A 73 9.09 -8.87 6.91
N ILE A 74 8.52 -8.93 5.71
CA ILE A 74 7.73 -7.87 5.08
C ILE A 74 6.25 -8.26 5.15
N MET A 75 5.39 -7.32 5.52
CA MET A 75 3.95 -7.46 5.34
C MET A 75 3.58 -6.93 3.95
N ALA A 76 2.96 -7.74 3.10
CA ALA A 76 2.60 -7.36 1.74
C ALA A 76 1.15 -7.75 1.41
N GLY A 77 0.43 -6.84 0.76
CA GLY A 77 -0.98 -7.06 0.41
C GLY A 77 -1.94 -6.65 1.52
N LYS A 78 -3.24 -6.77 1.23
CA LYS A 78 -4.32 -6.36 2.15
C LYS A 78 -4.90 -7.58 2.87
N VAL A 79 -5.33 -7.38 4.12
CA VAL A 79 -6.14 -8.35 4.87
C VAL A 79 -7.43 -7.66 5.26
N ARG A 80 -8.56 -8.18 4.75
CA ARG A 80 -9.87 -7.57 5.00
C ARG A 80 -10.27 -7.73 6.46
N LYS A 81 -10.61 -6.64 7.10
CA LYS A 81 -11.06 -6.61 8.50
C LYS A 81 -12.23 -7.56 8.78
N THR A 82 -13.09 -7.77 7.78
CA THR A 82 -14.23 -8.69 7.86
C THR A 82 -13.82 -10.13 8.17
N LEU A 83 -12.60 -10.54 7.85
CA LEU A 83 -12.08 -11.87 8.19
C LEU A 83 -11.94 -12.08 9.69
N MET A 84 -11.66 -11.03 10.45
CA MET A 84 -11.57 -11.11 11.91
C MET A 84 -12.91 -11.47 12.58
N PHE A 85 -14.03 -11.25 11.87
CA PHE A 85 -15.39 -11.55 12.34
C PHE A 85 -15.94 -12.87 11.75
N LYS A 86 -15.22 -13.52 10.83
CA LYS A 86 -15.57 -14.86 10.34
C LYS A 86 -15.11 -15.92 11.34
N LYS A 87 -15.50 -17.18 11.14
CA LYS A 87 -15.07 -18.32 11.98
C LYS A 87 -13.56 -18.60 11.80
N VAL A 88 -12.74 -17.67 12.29
CA VAL A 88 -11.29 -17.86 12.40
C VAL A 88 -11.02 -18.78 13.59
N LYS A 89 -10.08 -19.69 13.46
CA LYS A 89 -9.61 -20.53 14.58
C LYS A 89 -8.29 -19.94 15.10
N PRO A 90 -8.35 -18.89 15.95
CA PRO A 90 -7.13 -18.29 16.48
C PRO A 90 -6.43 -19.29 17.41
N ASP A 91 -5.12 -19.29 17.37
CA ASP A 91 -4.33 -20.04 18.36
C ASP A 91 -4.23 -19.28 19.69
N ILE A 92 -3.68 -19.92 20.71
CA ILE A 92 -3.56 -19.35 22.04
C ILE A 92 -2.76 -18.04 22.04
N LYS A 93 -1.71 -17.95 21.20
CA LYS A 93 -0.88 -16.74 21.07
C LYS A 93 -1.70 -15.56 20.53
N ALA A 94 -2.49 -15.79 19.50
CA ALA A 94 -3.38 -14.78 18.91
C ALA A 94 -4.48 -14.36 19.90
N ILE A 95 -5.12 -15.31 20.60
CA ILE A 95 -6.15 -14.99 21.60
C ILE A 95 -5.56 -14.09 22.69
N THR A 96 -4.40 -14.46 23.24
CA THR A 96 -3.72 -13.67 24.28
C THR A 96 -3.37 -12.27 23.78
N LEU A 97 -2.88 -12.14 22.55
CA LEU A 97 -2.59 -10.86 21.93
C LEU A 97 -3.86 -9.99 21.83
N PHE A 98 -4.94 -10.54 21.26
CA PHE A 98 -6.20 -9.82 21.07
C PHE A 98 -6.84 -9.36 22.38
N LEU A 99 -6.77 -10.17 23.45
CA LEU A 99 -7.27 -9.79 24.77
C LEU A 99 -6.46 -8.66 25.43
N SER A 100 -5.21 -8.46 25.03
CA SER A 100 -4.36 -7.39 25.54
C SER A 100 -4.56 -6.03 24.84
N LEU A 101 -5.32 -5.98 23.73
CA LEU A 101 -5.52 -4.76 22.95
C LEU A 101 -6.48 -3.79 23.67
N LYS A 102 -6.12 -2.50 23.64
CA LYS A 102 -6.95 -1.42 24.18
C LYS A 102 -8.15 -1.09 23.30
N ASP A 103 -7.98 -1.23 21.99
CA ASP A 103 -9.00 -1.03 20.95
C ASP A 103 -8.76 -1.99 19.79
N LYS A 104 -9.67 -1.96 18.80
CA LYS A 104 -9.62 -2.84 17.62
C LYS A 104 -9.35 -2.05 16.32
N LYS A 105 -8.61 -0.96 16.41
CA LYS A 105 -8.15 -0.23 15.22
C LYS A 105 -7.09 -1.04 14.51
N ASP A 106 -7.02 -0.91 13.19
CA ASP A 106 -6.08 -1.68 12.36
C ASP A 106 -4.63 -1.42 12.78
N ASP A 107 -4.26 -0.17 13.01
CA ASP A 107 -2.92 0.20 13.47
C ASP A 107 -2.59 -0.39 14.84
N THR A 108 -3.55 -0.44 15.76
CA THR A 108 -3.36 -1.03 17.09
C THR A 108 -3.06 -2.52 16.97
N ILE A 109 -3.83 -3.23 16.13
CA ILE A 109 -3.66 -4.66 15.89
C ILE A 109 -2.32 -4.96 15.20
N LEU A 110 -2.01 -4.23 14.12
CA LEU A 110 -0.78 -4.44 13.36
C LEU A 110 0.46 -4.13 14.19
N ASN A 111 0.44 -3.04 14.96
CA ASN A 111 1.52 -2.72 15.89
C ASN A 111 1.69 -3.78 16.98
N ALA A 112 0.60 -4.36 17.49
CA ALA A 112 0.68 -5.42 18.48
C ALA A 112 1.27 -6.71 17.88
N ILE A 113 0.93 -7.04 16.63
CA ILE A 113 1.53 -8.16 15.90
C ILE A 113 3.04 -7.92 15.70
N CYS A 114 3.44 -6.71 15.28
CA CYS A 114 4.87 -6.37 15.14
C CYS A 114 5.63 -6.58 16.45
N LYS A 115 5.14 -6.02 17.55
CA LYS A 115 5.75 -6.18 18.88
C LYS A 115 5.79 -7.63 19.37
N PHE A 116 4.77 -8.41 19.01
CA PHE A 116 4.76 -9.84 19.32
C PHE A 116 5.85 -10.59 18.54
N LEU A 117 5.99 -10.30 17.24
CA LEU A 117 7.01 -10.93 16.40
C LEU A 117 8.43 -10.50 16.79
N GLU A 118 8.63 -9.24 17.16
CA GLU A 118 9.91 -8.74 17.70
C GLU A 118 10.36 -9.50 18.95
N LYS A 119 9.43 -9.86 19.85
CA LYS A 119 9.75 -10.72 21.03
C LYS A 119 10.15 -12.13 20.65
N GLU A 120 9.72 -12.58 19.48
CA GLU A 120 10.09 -13.88 18.91
C GLU A 120 11.33 -13.78 17.99
N GLU A 121 12.07 -12.65 18.03
CA GLU A 121 13.27 -12.37 17.23
C GLU A 121 12.98 -12.29 15.71
N ILE A 122 11.74 -11.96 15.33
CA ILE A 122 11.33 -11.73 13.96
C ILE A 122 10.98 -10.25 13.81
N THR A 123 11.76 -9.50 13.03
CA THR A 123 11.57 -8.06 12.82
C THR A 123 10.72 -7.81 11.58
N ILE A 124 9.62 -7.08 11.75
CA ILE A 124 8.87 -6.56 10.60
C ILE A 124 9.59 -5.30 10.09
N VAL A 125 10.09 -5.38 8.87
CA VAL A 125 10.81 -4.28 8.24
C VAL A 125 9.90 -3.43 7.37
N PRO A 126 10.24 -2.14 7.16
CA PRO A 126 9.49 -1.28 6.24
C PRO A 126 9.38 -1.90 4.85
N GLN A 127 8.21 -1.79 4.25
CA GLN A 127 7.97 -2.29 2.90
C GLN A 127 8.92 -1.64 1.87
N THR A 128 9.43 -0.45 2.14
CA THR A 128 10.39 0.27 1.27
C THR A 128 11.83 -0.26 1.33
N LYS A 129 12.16 -1.15 2.29
CA LYS A 129 13.54 -1.56 2.56
C LYS A 129 14.20 -2.29 1.39
N TYR A 130 13.46 -3.16 0.72
CA TYR A 130 14.00 -4.07 -0.28
C TYR A 130 13.49 -3.80 -1.70
N ILE A 131 12.61 -2.83 -1.88
CA ILE A 131 11.96 -2.57 -3.15
C ILE A 131 12.14 -1.11 -3.53
N SER A 132 12.78 -0.86 -4.65
CA SER A 132 12.96 0.49 -5.22
C SER A 132 12.32 0.66 -6.59
N SER A 133 12.08 -0.43 -7.29
CA SER A 133 11.55 -0.45 -8.65
C SER A 133 10.15 0.13 -8.78
N VAL A 134 9.36 0.07 -7.70
CA VAL A 134 7.97 0.56 -7.65
C VAL A 134 7.85 2.06 -7.40
N PHE A 135 8.94 2.74 -7.07
CA PHE A 135 8.92 4.18 -6.84
C PHE A 135 9.30 4.94 -8.10
N LEU A 136 8.69 6.10 -8.27
CA LEU A 136 9.07 7.08 -9.28
C LEU A 136 9.98 8.15 -8.67
N PRO A 137 10.95 8.66 -9.43
CA PRO A 137 11.77 9.78 -8.99
C PRO A 137 10.92 11.05 -8.85
N SER A 138 11.35 11.98 -8.00
CA SER A 138 10.69 13.28 -7.88
C SER A 138 10.76 14.05 -9.20
N GLY A 139 9.70 14.79 -9.50
CA GLY A 139 9.55 15.55 -10.73
C GLY A 139 8.44 15.02 -11.63
N VAL A 140 8.54 15.33 -12.91
CA VAL A 140 7.60 14.87 -13.93
C VAL A 140 7.94 13.44 -14.34
N ALA A 141 6.97 12.54 -14.19
CA ALA A 141 7.16 11.11 -14.51
C ALA A 141 6.52 10.70 -15.84
N SER A 142 5.55 11.45 -16.35
CA SER A 142 4.91 11.26 -17.67
C SER A 142 5.51 12.16 -18.74
N LYS A 143 5.18 11.91 -20.04
CA LYS A 143 5.61 12.77 -21.14
C LYS A 143 5.10 14.19 -21.00
N ARG A 144 3.85 14.36 -20.56
CA ARG A 144 3.25 15.67 -20.34
C ARG A 144 3.62 16.21 -18.96
N SER A 145 4.14 17.43 -18.95
CA SER A 145 4.35 18.17 -17.69
C SER A 145 3.06 18.85 -17.24
N PRO A 146 2.83 19.02 -15.91
CA PRO A 146 1.73 19.83 -15.41
C PRO A 146 1.82 21.26 -15.93
N LYS A 147 0.69 21.80 -16.40
CA LYS A 147 0.54 23.20 -16.81
C LYS A 147 0.64 24.13 -15.59
N LYS A 148 0.83 25.44 -15.81
CA LYS A 148 0.93 26.43 -14.71
C LYS A 148 -0.25 26.34 -13.73
N LYS A 149 -1.48 26.30 -14.24
CA LYS A 149 -2.69 26.18 -13.39
C LYS A 149 -2.72 24.84 -12.62
N GLU A 150 -2.33 23.73 -13.26
CA GLU A 150 -2.28 22.44 -12.59
C GLU A 150 -1.23 22.44 -11.45
N LYS A 151 -0.09 23.12 -11.63
CA LYS A 151 0.91 23.29 -10.56
C LYS A 151 0.37 24.09 -9.38
N GLU A 152 -0.41 25.15 -9.65
CA GLU A 152 -1.07 25.93 -8.61
C GLU A 152 -2.12 25.09 -7.86
N ASP A 153 -2.87 24.24 -8.59
CA ASP A 153 -3.83 23.29 -8.02
C ASP A 153 -3.16 22.19 -7.22
N ILE A 154 -1.97 21.69 -7.66
CA ILE A 154 -1.16 20.74 -6.90
C ILE A 154 -0.79 21.32 -5.53
N GLU A 155 -0.23 22.53 -5.48
CA GLU A 155 0.18 23.15 -4.22
C GLU A 155 -1.02 23.41 -3.30
N PHE A 156 -2.16 23.82 -3.85
CA PHE A 156 -3.39 23.98 -3.09
C PHE A 156 -3.90 22.64 -2.56
N GLY A 157 -3.90 21.61 -3.42
CA GLY A 157 -4.36 20.27 -3.10
C GLY A 157 -3.49 19.57 -2.05
N LYS A 158 -2.18 19.81 -2.06
CA LYS A 158 -1.26 19.29 -1.02
C LYS A 158 -1.71 19.75 0.37
N ASN A 159 -1.99 21.04 0.52
CA ASN A 159 -2.44 21.59 1.81
C ASN A 159 -3.78 20.96 2.24
N ALA A 160 -4.74 20.85 1.32
CA ALA A 160 -6.04 20.26 1.61
C ALA A 160 -5.92 18.74 1.99
N ALA A 161 -5.12 17.99 1.23
CA ALA A 161 -4.89 16.56 1.50
C ALA A 161 -4.15 16.35 2.82
N MET A 162 -3.16 17.17 3.16
CA MET A 162 -2.44 17.09 4.43
C MET A 162 -3.34 17.35 5.65
N LEU A 163 -4.33 18.22 5.54
CA LEU A 163 -5.28 18.46 6.64
C LEU A 163 -6.09 17.20 6.98
N ILE A 164 -6.63 16.53 5.95
CA ILE A 164 -7.38 15.28 6.18
C ILE A 164 -6.49 14.09 6.53
N ALA A 165 -5.26 14.06 6.01
CA ALA A 165 -4.27 13.05 6.35
C ALA A 165 -3.84 13.16 7.82
N GLY A 166 -3.64 14.39 8.31
CA GLY A 166 -3.33 14.66 9.72
C GLY A 166 -4.48 14.29 10.68
N ALA A 167 -5.71 14.33 10.20
CA ALA A 167 -6.90 13.92 10.95
C ALA A 167 -7.24 12.41 10.81
N ASP A 168 -6.42 11.66 10.05
CA ASP A 168 -6.65 10.23 9.72
C ASP A 168 -8.01 9.95 9.05
N ILE A 169 -8.48 10.89 8.23
CA ILE A 169 -9.76 10.78 7.48
C ILE A 169 -9.51 10.15 6.11
N GLY A 170 -8.51 10.66 5.37
CA GLY A 170 -8.12 10.28 4.02
C GLY A 170 -6.82 10.96 3.65
N GLN A 171 -6.36 10.83 2.41
CA GLN A 171 -5.07 11.37 1.98
C GLN A 171 -5.08 11.91 0.54
N THR A 172 -6.27 12.02 -0.08
CA THR A 172 -6.44 12.46 -1.47
C THR A 172 -7.37 13.65 -1.55
N ALA A 173 -6.99 14.65 -2.32
CA ALA A 173 -7.80 15.80 -2.67
C ALA A 173 -7.97 15.91 -4.18
N VAL A 174 -9.18 16.21 -4.64
CA VAL A 174 -9.49 16.55 -6.03
C VAL A 174 -9.72 18.05 -6.10
N VAL A 175 -8.97 18.75 -6.96
CA VAL A 175 -8.90 20.22 -7.00
C VAL A 175 -9.07 20.71 -8.43
N LYS A 176 -9.70 21.86 -8.58
CA LYS A 176 -9.75 22.63 -9.83
C LYS A 176 -9.82 24.12 -9.53
N ASP A 177 -8.99 24.90 -10.21
CA ASP A 177 -8.92 26.36 -10.07
C ASP A 177 -8.85 26.80 -8.58
N LYS A 178 -7.97 26.14 -7.79
CA LYS A 178 -7.80 26.34 -6.33
C LYS A 178 -9.07 26.15 -5.50
N SER A 179 -9.97 25.31 -5.99
CA SER A 179 -11.17 24.92 -5.25
C SER A 179 -11.18 23.41 -5.01
N VAL A 180 -11.46 23.00 -3.79
CA VAL A 180 -11.62 21.58 -3.47
C VAL A 180 -12.93 21.07 -4.06
N MET A 181 -12.85 20.11 -4.96
CA MET A 181 -14.01 19.40 -5.55
C MET A 181 -14.41 18.19 -4.71
N ALA A 182 -13.43 17.49 -4.14
CA ALA A 182 -13.66 16.41 -3.21
C ALA A 182 -12.42 16.18 -2.31
N LEU A 183 -12.67 15.69 -1.12
CA LEU A 183 -11.67 15.11 -0.22
C LEU A 183 -12.02 13.65 0.01
N GLU A 184 -11.00 12.79 0.06
CA GLU A 184 -11.16 11.38 0.38
C GLU A 184 -11.59 11.21 1.84
N ALA A 185 -12.52 10.29 2.06
CA ALA A 185 -12.95 9.83 3.37
C ALA A 185 -13.12 8.30 3.35
N ILE A 186 -14.16 7.78 3.98
CA ILE A 186 -14.42 6.34 4.11
C ILE A 186 -14.64 5.63 2.76
N GLU A 187 -15.02 6.36 1.72
CA GLU A 187 -15.25 5.84 0.37
C GLU A 187 -13.98 5.40 -0.35
N GLY A 188 -12.80 5.94 0.06
CA GLY A 188 -11.50 5.64 -0.56
C GLY A 188 -11.16 6.51 -1.77
N THR A 189 -9.91 6.36 -2.25
CA THR A 189 -9.31 7.23 -3.26
C THR A 189 -10.11 7.29 -4.57
N ASP A 190 -10.48 6.15 -5.13
CA ASP A 190 -11.07 6.08 -6.47
C ASP A 190 -12.48 6.70 -6.51
N GLU A 191 -13.29 6.44 -5.51
CA GLU A 191 -14.63 7.06 -5.39
C GLU A 191 -14.54 8.57 -5.13
N ALA A 192 -13.56 9.02 -4.34
CA ALA A 192 -13.33 10.44 -4.14
C ALA A 192 -12.92 11.14 -5.46
N ILE A 193 -12.09 10.49 -6.29
CA ILE A 193 -11.71 10.96 -7.63
C ILE A 193 -12.95 11.08 -8.52
N ILE A 194 -13.77 10.03 -8.58
CA ILE A 194 -14.98 10.00 -9.40
C ILE A 194 -15.95 11.11 -8.98
N ARG A 195 -16.18 11.27 -7.69
CA ARG A 195 -17.07 12.29 -7.14
C ARG A 195 -16.55 13.70 -7.45
N GLY A 196 -15.28 13.97 -7.16
CA GLY A 196 -14.66 15.28 -7.37
C GLY A 196 -14.53 15.64 -8.85
N GLY A 197 -14.16 14.67 -9.70
CA GLY A 197 -14.04 14.87 -11.13
C GLY A 197 -15.37 15.17 -11.82
N LYS A 198 -16.47 14.54 -11.39
CA LYS A 198 -17.83 14.88 -11.86
C LYS A 198 -18.19 16.33 -11.50
N LEU A 199 -17.91 16.76 -10.27
CA LEU A 199 -18.16 18.15 -9.84
C LEU A 199 -17.28 19.15 -10.60
N ALA A 200 -16.05 18.80 -10.91
CA ALA A 200 -15.13 19.63 -11.69
C ALA A 200 -15.50 19.73 -13.17
N ASN A 201 -16.35 18.85 -13.70
CA ASN A 201 -16.69 18.76 -15.12
C ASN A 201 -15.43 18.68 -16.03
N GLY A 202 -14.48 17.81 -15.65
CA GLY A 202 -13.20 17.61 -16.31
C GLY A 202 -12.12 18.63 -15.92
N GLY A 203 -10.87 18.33 -16.27
CA GLY A 203 -9.72 19.19 -16.03
C GLY A 203 -9.27 19.31 -14.56
N ALA A 204 -9.73 18.40 -13.69
CA ALA A 204 -9.32 18.36 -12.29
C ALA A 204 -7.88 17.86 -12.13
N VAL A 205 -7.27 18.26 -11.02
CA VAL A 205 -6.00 17.76 -10.50
C VAL A 205 -6.27 16.88 -9.29
N VAL A 206 -5.74 15.67 -9.28
CA VAL A 206 -5.79 14.75 -8.13
C VAL A 206 -4.47 14.85 -7.38
N VAL A 207 -4.51 15.07 -6.08
CA VAL A 207 -3.33 15.20 -5.24
C VAL A 207 -3.41 14.19 -4.10
N LYS A 208 -2.41 13.33 -3.97
CA LYS A 208 -2.30 12.32 -2.91
C LYS A 208 -1.05 12.55 -2.09
N VAL A 209 -1.21 12.63 -0.77
CA VAL A 209 -0.11 12.78 0.20
C VAL A 209 0.06 11.52 1.03
N ASN A 210 1.17 11.44 1.75
CA ASN A 210 1.38 10.43 2.77
C ASN A 210 0.82 10.93 4.12
N LYS A 211 0.33 10.04 4.96
CA LYS A 211 -0.09 10.42 6.31
C LYS A 211 1.14 10.78 7.15
N PRO A 212 1.11 11.83 7.98
CA PRO A 212 2.28 12.28 8.76
C PRO A 212 2.90 11.22 9.66
N ASN A 213 2.09 10.29 10.18
CA ASN A 213 2.50 9.23 11.09
C ASN A 213 2.35 7.83 10.47
N GLN A 214 2.49 7.73 9.16
CA GLN A 214 2.30 6.48 8.44
C GLN A 214 3.37 5.45 8.83
N ASP A 215 2.95 4.28 9.25
CA ASP A 215 3.86 3.18 9.56
C ASP A 215 4.20 2.41 8.27
N LEU A 216 5.39 2.66 7.76
CA LEU A 216 5.87 2.07 6.50
C LEU A 216 6.04 0.54 6.54
N ARG A 217 5.82 -0.10 7.69
CA ARG A 217 5.84 -1.56 7.80
C ARG A 217 4.60 -2.21 7.20
N PHE A 218 3.45 -1.50 7.19
CA PHE A 218 2.17 -2.06 6.75
C PHE A 218 1.20 -1.07 6.09
N ASP A 219 1.46 0.22 6.14
CA ASP A 219 0.60 1.25 5.53
C ASP A 219 1.43 2.15 4.60
N ILE A 220 1.58 1.74 3.34
CA ILE A 220 2.23 2.57 2.32
C ILE A 220 1.18 3.02 1.32
N PRO A 221 1.14 4.32 1.00
CA PRO A 221 0.25 4.82 -0.05
C PRO A 221 0.63 4.21 -1.40
N ALA A 222 -0.38 3.84 -2.15
CA ALA A 222 -0.20 3.27 -3.48
C ALA A 222 -1.12 3.94 -4.49
N VAL A 223 -0.68 3.97 -5.75
CA VAL A 223 -1.46 4.29 -6.93
C VAL A 223 -1.27 3.19 -7.97
N GLY A 224 -2.26 2.96 -8.80
CA GLY A 224 -2.22 1.93 -9.82
C GLY A 224 -3.11 2.26 -11.02
N LEU A 225 -3.29 1.28 -11.90
CA LEU A 225 -4.13 1.45 -13.09
C LEU A 225 -5.57 1.81 -12.75
N ASP A 226 -6.14 1.25 -11.68
CA ASP A 226 -7.51 1.57 -11.22
C ASP A 226 -7.65 3.06 -10.90
N THR A 227 -6.63 3.65 -10.26
CA THR A 227 -6.60 5.10 -9.98
C THR A 227 -6.53 5.91 -11.27
N LEU A 228 -5.74 5.49 -12.26
CA LEU A 228 -5.73 6.13 -13.57
C LEU A 228 -7.06 5.99 -14.30
N GLU A 229 -7.69 4.84 -14.26
CA GLU A 229 -9.02 4.62 -14.86
C GLU A 229 -10.07 5.54 -14.24
N SER A 230 -10.03 5.71 -12.93
CA SER A 230 -10.89 6.68 -12.23
C SER A 230 -10.65 8.11 -12.73
N ILE A 231 -9.38 8.53 -12.88
CA ILE A 231 -8.98 9.84 -13.41
C ILE A 231 -9.48 10.03 -14.85
N ILE A 232 -9.29 9.03 -15.71
CA ILE A 232 -9.70 9.03 -17.13
C ILE A 232 -11.23 9.15 -17.23
N SER A 233 -11.96 8.38 -16.44
CA SER A 233 -13.43 8.32 -16.47
C SER A 233 -14.09 9.69 -16.24
N VAL A 234 -13.45 10.56 -15.48
CA VAL A 234 -13.92 11.90 -15.14
C VAL A 234 -13.18 13.02 -15.87
N LYS A 235 -12.31 12.67 -16.83
CA LYS A 235 -11.52 13.64 -17.61
C LYS A 235 -10.66 14.56 -16.73
N ALA A 236 -10.19 14.06 -15.60
CA ALA A 236 -9.15 14.76 -14.83
C ALA A 236 -7.82 14.67 -15.59
N THR A 237 -6.96 15.69 -15.45
CA THR A 237 -5.82 15.84 -16.34
C THR A 237 -4.46 15.69 -15.67
N CYS A 238 -4.43 15.67 -14.35
CA CYS A 238 -3.17 15.58 -13.62
C CYS A 238 -3.33 14.73 -12.36
N LEU A 239 -2.35 13.87 -12.12
CA LEU A 239 -2.16 13.15 -10.87
C LEU A 239 -0.83 13.59 -10.24
N ALA A 240 -0.88 14.13 -9.05
CA ALA A 240 0.30 14.45 -8.27
C ALA A 240 0.30 13.64 -6.97
N PHE A 241 1.43 13.07 -6.60
CA PHE A 241 1.54 12.33 -5.35
C PHE A 241 2.92 12.50 -4.71
N GLU A 242 2.95 12.30 -3.41
CA GLU A 242 4.16 12.42 -2.63
C GLU A 242 5.13 11.26 -2.92
N ARG A 243 6.44 11.56 -2.90
CA ARG A 243 7.50 10.54 -3.01
C ARG A 243 7.28 9.44 -1.96
N ASN A 244 7.78 8.24 -2.25
CA ASN A 244 7.52 7.02 -1.48
C ASN A 244 6.08 6.48 -1.59
N THR A 245 5.28 6.99 -2.51
CA THR A 245 4.04 6.34 -2.95
C THR A 245 4.41 5.22 -3.92
N ILE A 246 3.87 4.04 -3.68
CA ILE A 246 4.07 2.88 -4.56
C ILE A 246 3.28 3.06 -5.84
N VAL A 247 3.91 2.76 -6.97
CA VAL A 247 3.26 2.72 -8.27
C VAL A 247 3.18 1.26 -8.74
N ILE A 248 1.98 0.69 -8.64
CA ILE A 248 1.73 -0.69 -9.05
C ILE A 248 1.80 -0.77 -10.57
N ARG A 249 2.57 -1.75 -11.12
CA ARG A 249 2.83 -1.90 -12.56
C ARG A 249 3.34 -0.59 -13.19
N LYS A 250 4.38 -0.05 -12.61
CA LYS A 250 4.93 1.28 -12.93
C LYS A 250 5.04 1.58 -14.43
N ASP A 251 5.57 0.66 -15.23
CA ASP A 251 5.78 0.89 -16.65
C ASP A 251 4.45 0.94 -17.43
N GLU A 252 3.50 0.08 -17.09
CA GLU A 252 2.14 0.10 -17.66
C GLU A 252 1.39 1.36 -17.22
N PHE A 253 1.54 1.74 -15.95
CA PHE A 253 0.94 2.95 -15.39
C PHE A 253 1.41 4.20 -16.14
N ILE A 254 2.71 4.37 -16.35
CA ILE A 254 3.25 5.52 -17.10
C ILE A 254 2.83 5.48 -18.56
N LYS A 255 2.91 4.32 -19.24
CA LYS A 255 2.43 4.17 -20.62
C LYS A 255 0.95 4.57 -20.75
N LYS A 256 0.10 4.14 -19.81
CA LYS A 256 -1.32 4.49 -19.80
C LYS A 256 -1.52 5.99 -19.58
N ALA A 257 -0.85 6.58 -18.59
CA ALA A 257 -0.91 8.02 -18.34
C ALA A 257 -0.50 8.84 -19.58
N ASP A 258 0.58 8.43 -20.26
CA ASP A 258 1.07 9.06 -21.49
C ASP A 258 0.06 8.95 -22.64
N SER A 259 -0.59 7.80 -22.81
CA SER A 259 -1.58 7.59 -23.89
C SER A 259 -2.84 8.44 -23.70
N GLU A 260 -3.17 8.80 -22.46
CA GLU A 260 -4.37 9.59 -22.10
C GLU A 260 -4.04 11.07 -21.83
N ASP A 261 -2.81 11.52 -22.16
CA ASP A 261 -2.33 12.90 -21.92
C ASP A 261 -2.48 13.37 -20.45
N ILE A 262 -2.30 12.44 -19.51
CA ILE A 262 -2.34 12.73 -18.07
C ILE A 262 -0.94 13.10 -17.58
N ALA A 263 -0.81 14.25 -16.91
CA ALA A 263 0.44 14.59 -16.23
C ALA A 263 0.56 13.79 -14.92
N VAL A 264 1.68 13.12 -14.74
CA VAL A 264 2.05 12.48 -13.47
C VAL A 264 3.22 13.24 -12.87
N TYR A 265 3.04 13.72 -11.63
CA TYR A 265 4.02 14.53 -10.92
C TYR A 265 4.28 14.00 -9.52
N VAL A 266 5.54 13.80 -9.19
CA VAL A 266 5.99 13.30 -7.87
C VAL A 266 6.69 14.43 -7.12
N PHE A 267 6.22 14.78 -5.91
CA PHE A 267 6.76 15.88 -5.11
C PHE A 267 7.35 15.43 -3.77
#